data_d47925eb175948f0c865a5f4bedcd951
#
_entry.id   d47925eb175948f0c865a5f4bedcd951
#
_cell.length_a   1.000
_cell.length_b   1.000
_cell.length_c   1.000
_cell.angle_alpha   90.00
_cell.angle_beta   90.00
_cell.angle_gamma   90.00
#
_symmetry.space_group_name_H-M   'P 1'
#
loop_
_entity.id
_entity.type
_entity.pdbx_description
1 polymer ?
#
loop_
_entity_poly.entity_id
_entity_poly.type
_entity_poly.pdbx_seq_one_letter_code
_entity_poly.pdbx_strand_id
1 'polypeptide(L)'
;FGVVINIDNINNDIFSHKKNKQRYLDYAFKIGLKRALEKLIYKGDIIPEEVKNLNVFCDEHTTATNGLYELREGLEQELKCGTFNFNFNKFFPPLFKNIDSVDLCFCDSNKKPLIRAADIVANRIYFFSKSNKINQLKEKVLIINLP
;
A
#
# COMPACT_ATOMS: atom_id res chain seq x y z
N PHE A 1 8.67 -2.98 -4.89
CA PHE A 1 7.72 -2.12 -5.59
C PHE A 1 7.68 -0.72 -4.98
N GLY A 2 7.11 0.24 -5.71
CA GLY A 2 6.80 1.56 -5.20
C GLY A 2 5.44 2.06 -5.69
N VAL A 3 4.80 2.88 -4.86
CA VAL A 3 3.51 3.50 -5.17
C VAL A 3 3.74 4.98 -5.43
N VAL A 4 3.27 5.47 -6.56
CA VAL A 4 3.30 6.90 -6.93
C VAL A 4 1.87 7.41 -6.97
N ILE A 5 1.60 8.46 -6.22
CA ILE A 5 0.30 9.12 -6.16
C ILE A 5 0.41 10.44 -6.91
N ASN A 6 -0.46 10.65 -7.89
CA ASN A 6 -0.58 11.95 -8.56
C ASN A 6 -1.54 12.83 -7.78
N ILE A 7 -0.99 13.76 -7.01
CA ILE A 7 -1.78 14.66 -6.16
C ILE A 7 -2.59 15.68 -6.95
N ASP A 8 -2.24 15.96 -8.21
CA ASP A 8 -2.96 16.93 -9.05
C ASP A 8 -4.36 16.44 -9.44
N ASN A 9 -4.57 15.13 -9.38
CA ASN A 9 -5.86 14.48 -9.65
C ASN A 9 -6.74 14.29 -8.41
N ILE A 10 -6.27 14.74 -7.24
CA ILE A 10 -6.96 14.54 -5.98
C ILE A 10 -7.66 15.83 -5.58
N ASN A 11 -8.90 15.70 -5.06
CA ASN A 11 -9.62 16.86 -4.54
C ASN A 11 -8.80 17.54 -3.41
N ASN A 12 -8.54 18.83 -3.57
CA ASN A 12 -7.75 19.64 -2.64
C ASN A 12 -8.30 19.61 -1.19
N ASP A 13 -9.60 19.42 -1.01
CA ASP A 13 -10.23 19.32 0.31
C ASP A 13 -9.71 18.13 1.14
N ILE A 14 -9.24 17.07 0.47
CA ILE A 14 -8.66 15.91 1.16
C ILE A 14 -7.40 16.31 1.92
N PHE A 15 -6.60 17.22 1.36
CA PHE A 15 -5.34 17.66 1.97
C PHE A 15 -5.49 18.85 2.92
N SER A 16 -6.66 19.50 2.95
CA SER A 16 -6.91 20.64 3.86
C SER A 16 -6.95 20.23 5.33
N HIS A 17 -7.34 18.99 5.62
CA HIS A 17 -7.42 18.45 6.97
C HIS A 17 -6.49 17.26 7.19
N LYS A 18 -5.71 17.30 8.27
CA LYS A 18 -4.74 16.24 8.64
C LYS A 18 -5.38 14.85 8.66
N LYS A 19 -6.59 14.72 9.22
CA LYS A 19 -7.31 13.44 9.31
C LYS A 19 -7.71 12.88 7.93
N ASN A 20 -8.19 13.74 7.02
CA ASN A 20 -8.57 13.31 5.67
C ASN A 20 -7.35 12.90 4.86
N LYS A 21 -6.25 13.66 4.96
CA LYS A 21 -4.97 13.33 4.34
C LYS A 21 -4.49 11.95 4.80
N GLN A 22 -4.53 11.66 6.11
CA GLN A 22 -4.10 10.37 6.64
C GLN A 22 -4.96 9.22 6.11
N ARG A 23 -6.28 9.34 6.16
CA ARG A 23 -7.20 8.34 5.60
C ARG A 23 -6.95 8.06 4.13
N TYR A 24 -6.66 9.10 3.36
CA TYR A 24 -6.32 8.94 1.96
C TYR A 24 -5.00 8.19 1.78
N LEU A 25 -3.97 8.50 2.57
CA LEU A 25 -2.68 7.80 2.51
C LEU A 25 -2.83 6.32 2.90
N ASP A 26 -3.63 6.01 3.92
CA ASP A 26 -3.93 4.63 4.33
C ASP A 26 -4.67 3.87 3.22
N TYR A 27 -5.64 4.52 2.58
CA TYR A 27 -6.33 3.98 1.41
C TYR A 27 -5.37 3.73 0.25
N ALA A 28 -4.53 4.71 -0.09
CA ALA A 28 -3.56 4.61 -1.17
C ALA A 28 -2.53 3.50 -0.91
N PHE A 29 -2.06 3.38 0.35
CA PHE A 29 -1.17 2.31 0.76
C PHE A 29 -1.82 0.94 0.56
N LYS A 30 -3.04 0.75 1.07
CA LYS A 30 -3.81 -0.49 0.96
C LYS A 30 -3.99 -0.91 -0.51
N ILE A 31 -4.48 -0.01 -1.34
CA ILE A 31 -4.72 -0.30 -2.76
C ILE A 31 -3.41 -0.49 -3.54
N GLY A 32 -2.39 0.30 -3.23
CA GLY A 32 -1.07 0.18 -3.83
C GLY A 32 -0.43 -1.18 -3.52
N LEU A 33 -0.49 -1.62 -2.27
CA LEU A 33 0.00 -2.94 -1.85
C LEU A 33 -0.76 -4.06 -2.56
N LYS A 34 -2.11 -4.02 -2.56
CA LYS A 34 -2.93 -5.00 -3.27
C LYS A 34 -2.53 -5.11 -4.74
N ARG A 35 -2.46 -4.00 -5.45
CA ARG A 35 -2.07 -3.98 -6.88
C ARG A 35 -0.65 -4.49 -7.12
N ALA A 36 0.27 -4.23 -6.20
CA ALA A 36 1.63 -4.76 -6.28
C ALA A 36 1.63 -6.28 -6.14
N LEU A 37 0.93 -6.81 -5.15
CA LEU A 37 0.78 -8.25 -4.93
C LEU A 37 0.08 -8.94 -6.11
N GLU A 38 -1.00 -8.37 -6.66
CA GLU A 38 -1.67 -8.86 -7.88
C GLU A 38 -0.71 -9.00 -9.05
N LYS A 39 0.16 -8.00 -9.26
CA LYS A 39 1.18 -8.06 -10.33
C LYS A 39 2.25 -9.11 -10.08
N LEU A 40 2.68 -9.31 -8.84
CA LEU A 40 3.64 -10.36 -8.47
C LEU A 40 3.02 -11.76 -8.66
N ILE A 41 1.75 -11.93 -8.30
CA ILE A 41 0.99 -13.16 -8.56
C ILE A 41 0.89 -13.42 -10.06
N TYR A 42 0.51 -12.41 -10.84
CA TYR A 42 0.39 -12.54 -12.30
C TYR A 42 1.72 -12.93 -12.97
N LYS A 43 2.85 -12.46 -12.43
CA LYS A 43 4.19 -12.84 -12.90
C LYS A 43 4.63 -14.24 -12.46
N GLY A 44 3.93 -14.86 -11.53
CA GLY A 44 4.33 -16.13 -10.92
C GLY A 44 5.38 -16.00 -9.82
N ASP A 45 5.68 -14.76 -9.37
CA ASP A 45 6.62 -14.52 -8.27
C ASP A 45 6.01 -14.89 -6.90
N ILE A 46 4.68 -14.93 -6.81
CA ILE A 46 3.90 -15.35 -5.63
C ILE A 46 2.86 -16.37 -6.06
N ILE A 47 2.78 -17.48 -5.35
CA ILE A 47 1.73 -18.50 -5.48
C ILE A 47 0.72 -18.22 -4.36
N PRO A 48 -0.51 -17.74 -4.67
CA PRO A 48 -1.47 -17.28 -3.65
C PRO A 48 -1.87 -18.37 -2.66
N GLU A 49 -1.92 -19.62 -3.11
CA GLU A 49 -2.33 -20.78 -2.31
C GLU A 49 -1.30 -21.15 -1.25
N GLU A 50 -0.05 -20.75 -1.45
CA GLU A 50 1.07 -21.02 -0.53
C GLU A 50 1.24 -19.93 0.54
N VAL A 51 0.62 -18.76 0.34
CA VAL A 51 0.70 -17.66 1.30
C VAL A 51 -0.18 -17.95 2.50
N LYS A 52 0.44 -18.18 3.66
CA LYS A 52 -0.25 -18.46 4.92
C LYS A 52 -0.36 -17.22 5.81
N ASN A 53 0.70 -16.43 5.87
CA ASN A 53 0.74 -15.24 6.70
C ASN A 53 1.37 -14.09 5.94
N LEU A 54 0.83 -12.89 6.12
CA LEU A 54 1.39 -11.65 5.59
C LEU A 54 1.66 -10.68 6.72
N ASN A 55 2.94 -10.38 6.94
CA ASN A 55 3.36 -9.39 7.91
C ASN A 55 3.76 -8.10 7.20
N VAL A 56 3.04 -7.03 7.46
CA VAL A 56 3.28 -5.70 6.91
C VAL A 56 3.94 -4.84 7.97
N PHE A 57 5.16 -4.37 7.69
CA PHE A 57 5.88 -3.47 8.59
C PHE A 57 5.87 -2.07 7.99
N CYS A 58 5.40 -1.10 8.77
CA CYS A 58 5.36 0.31 8.39
C CYS A 58 6.21 1.14 9.33
N ASP A 59 6.74 2.26 8.85
CA ASP A 59 7.39 3.24 9.70
C ASP A 59 6.37 3.88 10.66
N GLU A 60 6.81 4.17 11.87
CA GLU A 60 5.98 4.87 12.86
C GLU A 60 5.63 6.27 12.35
N HIS A 61 4.37 6.45 12.02
CA HIS A 61 3.84 7.78 11.81
C HIS A 61 3.31 8.31 13.14
N THR A 62 3.59 9.56 13.44
CA THR A 62 3.07 10.29 14.62
C THR A 62 1.54 10.49 14.58
N THR A 63 0.81 9.56 14.01
CA THR A 63 -0.63 9.64 13.84
C THR A 63 -1.37 8.94 14.97
N ALA A 64 -2.44 9.61 15.36
CA ALA A 64 -3.34 9.18 16.41
C ALA A 64 -3.69 7.69 16.33
N THR A 65 -3.74 7.06 17.48
CA THR A 65 -4.06 5.66 17.75
C THR A 65 -5.25 5.05 16.98
N ASN A 66 -6.12 5.86 16.39
CA ASN A 66 -7.26 5.42 15.61
C ASN A 66 -6.92 4.99 14.16
N GLY A 67 -5.79 5.46 13.60
CA GLY A 67 -5.40 5.12 12.23
C GLY A 67 -4.86 3.70 12.08
N LEU A 68 -4.32 3.11 13.14
CA LEU A 68 -3.78 1.75 13.15
C LEU A 68 -4.88 0.71 12.87
N TYR A 69 -6.03 0.87 13.49
CA TYR A 69 -7.16 -0.05 13.33
C TYR A 69 -7.73 0.00 11.91
N GLU A 70 -7.96 1.19 11.39
CA GLU A 70 -8.55 1.38 10.06
C GLU A 70 -7.67 0.80 8.94
N LEU A 71 -6.34 0.96 9.02
CA LEU A 71 -5.43 0.41 8.02
C LEU A 71 -5.34 -1.11 8.10
N ARG A 72 -5.21 -1.69 9.30
CA ARG A 72 -5.17 -3.13 9.51
C ARG A 72 -6.44 -3.81 9.00
N GLU A 73 -7.62 -3.32 9.44
CA GLU A 73 -8.91 -3.83 8.98
C GLU A 73 -9.06 -3.72 7.46
N GLY A 74 -8.65 -2.57 6.90
CA GLY A 74 -8.67 -2.36 5.47
C GLY A 74 -7.78 -3.34 4.70
N LEU A 75 -6.60 -3.67 5.20
CA LEU A 75 -5.72 -4.69 4.62
C LEU A 75 -6.35 -6.09 4.72
N GLU A 76 -6.89 -6.43 5.87
CA GLU A 76 -7.56 -7.72 6.07
C GLU A 76 -8.76 -7.89 5.13
N GLN A 77 -9.56 -6.84 4.95
CA GLN A 77 -10.68 -6.85 4.01
C GLN A 77 -10.21 -7.09 2.57
N GLU A 78 -9.22 -6.35 2.09
CA GLU A 78 -8.76 -6.47 0.71
C GLU A 78 -8.01 -7.78 0.42
N LEU A 79 -7.28 -8.29 1.40
CA LEU A 79 -6.37 -9.40 1.18
C LEU A 79 -6.92 -10.76 1.62
N LYS A 80 -7.81 -10.79 2.63
CA LYS A 80 -8.32 -12.02 3.25
C LYS A 80 -9.84 -12.21 3.11
N CYS A 81 -10.65 -11.16 3.31
CA CYS A 81 -12.12 -11.31 3.41
C CYS A 81 -12.84 -11.00 2.10
N GLY A 82 -12.30 -10.09 1.29
CA GLY A 82 -12.99 -9.48 0.15
C GLY A 82 -13.79 -8.24 0.57
N THR A 83 -14.16 -7.43 -0.41
CA THR A 83 -14.77 -6.12 -0.21
C THR A 83 -16.01 -5.97 -1.08
N PHE A 84 -17.13 -5.55 -0.50
CA PHE A 84 -18.31 -5.19 -1.26
C PHE A 84 -18.32 -3.69 -1.55
N ASN A 85 -18.37 -3.32 -2.83
CA ASN A 85 -18.47 -1.94 -3.25
C ASN A 85 -19.93 -1.59 -3.56
N PHE A 86 -20.55 -0.82 -2.66
CA PHE A 86 -21.96 -0.43 -2.77
C PHE A 86 -22.23 0.49 -3.98
N ASN A 87 -21.27 1.32 -4.39
CA ASN A 87 -21.45 2.23 -5.52
C ASN A 87 -21.59 1.48 -6.85
N PHE A 88 -20.92 0.32 -6.96
CA PHE A 88 -20.97 -0.52 -8.15
C PHE A 88 -21.80 -1.79 -7.95
N ASN A 89 -22.40 -1.96 -6.76
CA ASN A 89 -23.13 -3.16 -6.37
C ASN A 89 -22.36 -4.46 -6.71
N LYS A 90 -21.06 -4.47 -6.37
CA LYS A 90 -20.15 -5.55 -6.76
C LYS A 90 -19.28 -6.02 -5.60
N PHE A 91 -19.17 -7.33 -5.46
CA PHE A 91 -18.21 -7.95 -4.56
C PHE A 91 -16.87 -8.15 -5.27
N PHE A 92 -15.80 -7.71 -4.62
CA PHE A 92 -14.42 -7.96 -5.01
C PHE A 92 -13.86 -9.05 -4.09
N PRO A 93 -13.47 -10.22 -4.64
CA PRO A 93 -12.96 -11.30 -3.82
C PRO A 93 -11.63 -10.93 -3.18
N PRO A 94 -11.25 -11.61 -2.07
CA PRO A 94 -9.94 -11.42 -1.45
C PRO A 94 -8.82 -11.88 -2.38
N LEU A 95 -7.64 -11.30 -2.19
CA LEU A 95 -6.47 -11.67 -2.99
C LEU A 95 -5.96 -13.07 -2.61
N PHE A 96 -5.96 -13.39 -1.31
CA PHE A 96 -5.51 -14.66 -0.77
C PHE A 96 -6.66 -15.40 -0.07
N LYS A 97 -7.17 -16.45 -0.67
CA LYS A 97 -8.30 -17.21 -0.11
C LYS A 97 -7.95 -18.06 1.11
N ASN A 98 -6.67 -18.47 1.20
CA ASN A 98 -6.20 -19.42 2.20
C ASN A 98 -5.21 -18.81 3.21
N ILE A 99 -5.22 -17.48 3.33
CA ILE A 99 -4.33 -16.78 4.27
C ILE A 99 -4.89 -16.87 5.69
N ASP A 100 -4.03 -17.24 6.64
CA ASP A 100 -4.40 -17.38 8.04
C ASP A 100 -4.43 -16.00 8.74
N SER A 101 -3.40 -15.18 8.51
CA SER A 101 -3.30 -13.84 9.10
C SER A 101 -2.77 -12.77 8.16
N VAL A 102 -3.24 -11.54 8.37
CA VAL A 102 -2.68 -10.31 7.83
C VAL A 102 -2.37 -9.39 9.01
N ASP A 103 -1.08 -9.25 9.30
CA ASP A 103 -0.60 -8.49 10.45
C ASP A 103 0.04 -7.19 10.02
N LEU A 104 -0.27 -6.11 10.73
CA LEU A 104 0.32 -4.79 10.55
C LEU A 104 1.08 -4.38 11.81
N CYS A 105 2.34 -4.04 11.64
CA CYS A 105 3.20 -3.60 12.72
C CYS A 105 3.86 -2.26 12.36
N PHE A 106 3.70 -1.26 13.22
CA PHE A 106 4.45 -0.01 13.12
C PHE A 106 5.77 -0.16 13.86
N CYS A 107 6.84 0.24 13.21
CA CYS A 107 8.19 0.04 13.70
C CYS A 107 9.02 1.33 13.54
N ASP A 108 9.88 1.57 14.51
CA ASP A 108 10.91 2.60 14.42
C ASP A 108 11.93 2.24 13.33
N SER A 109 12.04 3.08 12.31
CA SER A 109 12.97 2.90 11.18
C SER A 109 14.44 2.84 11.61
N ASN A 110 14.79 3.41 12.77
CA ASN A 110 16.13 3.32 13.33
C ASN A 110 16.49 1.90 13.78
N LYS A 111 15.47 1.12 14.18
CA LYS A 111 15.64 -0.25 14.69
C LYS A 111 15.41 -1.34 13.64
N LYS A 112 14.81 -1.00 12.50
CA LYS A 112 14.44 -1.95 11.44
C LYS A 112 15.11 -1.58 10.11
N PRO A 113 16.24 -2.21 9.75
CA PRO A 113 16.99 -1.89 8.53
C PRO A 113 16.16 -1.97 7.25
N LEU A 114 15.19 -2.89 7.15
CA LEU A 114 14.31 -3.01 5.99
C LEU A 114 13.39 -1.80 5.81
N ILE A 115 12.94 -1.17 6.91
CA ILE A 115 12.12 0.06 6.84
C ILE A 115 12.99 1.22 6.35
N ARG A 116 14.23 1.35 6.83
CA ARG A 116 15.17 2.34 6.29
C ARG A 116 15.46 2.12 4.80
N ALA A 117 15.61 0.87 4.38
CA ALA A 117 15.79 0.55 2.97
C ALA A 117 14.56 0.95 2.14
N ALA A 118 13.35 0.70 2.65
CA ALA A 118 12.10 1.12 2.00
C ALA A 118 12.02 2.65 1.86
N ASP A 119 12.42 3.41 2.87
CA ASP A 119 12.46 4.88 2.84
C ASP A 119 13.47 5.39 1.78
N ILE A 120 14.66 4.81 1.71
CA ILE A 120 15.66 5.15 0.68
C ILE A 120 15.08 4.91 -0.73
N VAL A 121 14.39 3.77 -0.93
CA VAL A 121 13.74 3.44 -2.21
C VAL A 121 12.62 4.43 -2.52
N ALA A 122 11.77 4.77 -1.54
CA ALA A 122 10.68 5.73 -1.70
C ALA A 122 11.21 7.12 -2.08
N ASN A 123 12.25 7.60 -1.41
CA ASN A 123 12.91 8.87 -1.73
C ASN A 123 13.50 8.86 -3.16
N ARG A 124 14.07 7.75 -3.59
CA ARG A 124 14.59 7.60 -4.96
C ARG A 124 13.46 7.66 -5.98
N ILE A 125 12.36 6.95 -5.74
CA ILE A 125 11.17 6.97 -6.61
C ILE A 125 10.60 8.37 -6.70
N TYR A 126 10.47 9.07 -5.57
CA TYR A 126 10.01 10.46 -5.53
C TYR A 126 10.88 11.38 -6.39
N PHE A 127 12.21 11.30 -6.25
CA PHE A 127 13.16 12.10 -7.06
C PHE A 127 12.97 11.85 -8.56
N PHE A 128 12.88 10.59 -8.98
CA PHE A 128 12.70 10.25 -10.39
C PHE A 128 11.32 10.64 -10.92
N SER A 129 10.28 10.56 -10.09
CA SER A 129 8.94 11.02 -10.43
C SER A 129 8.92 12.54 -10.65
N LYS A 130 9.47 13.31 -9.73
CA LYS A 130 9.59 14.78 -9.83
C LYS A 130 10.38 15.23 -11.05
N SER A 131 11.39 14.47 -11.45
CA SER A 131 12.25 14.78 -12.60
C SER A 131 11.71 14.25 -13.94
N ASN A 132 10.49 13.71 -13.97
CA ASN A 132 9.90 13.03 -15.14
C ASN A 132 10.76 11.88 -15.70
N LYS A 133 11.58 11.26 -14.86
CA LYS A 133 12.52 10.17 -15.23
C LYS A 133 12.08 8.81 -14.66
N ILE A 134 10.86 8.68 -14.18
CA ILE A 134 10.35 7.46 -13.53
C ILE A 134 10.48 6.21 -14.42
N ASN A 135 10.45 6.38 -15.74
CA ASN A 135 10.62 5.28 -16.69
C ASN A 135 11.98 4.58 -16.57
N GLN A 136 13.02 5.28 -16.10
CA GLN A 136 14.36 4.71 -15.89
C GLN A 136 14.40 3.70 -14.72
N LEU A 137 13.38 3.73 -13.84
CA LEU A 137 13.27 2.79 -12.73
C LEU A 137 12.41 1.57 -13.04
N LYS A 138 11.60 1.59 -14.11
CA LYS A 138 10.60 0.55 -14.39
C LYS A 138 11.18 -0.85 -14.59
N GLU A 139 12.43 -0.95 -15.03
CA GLU A 139 13.13 -2.23 -15.17
C GLU A 139 13.61 -2.80 -13.83
N LYS A 140 13.81 -1.94 -12.82
CA LYS A 140 14.38 -2.30 -11.52
C LYS A 140 13.33 -2.34 -10.40
N VAL A 141 12.26 -1.58 -10.55
CA VAL A 141 11.25 -1.39 -9.52
C VAL A 141 9.86 -1.48 -10.14
N LEU A 142 9.02 -2.33 -9.59
CA LEU A 142 7.61 -2.38 -9.94
C LEU A 142 6.91 -1.09 -9.47
N ILE A 143 6.49 -0.23 -10.41
CA ILE A 143 5.81 1.02 -10.10
C ILE A 143 4.30 0.85 -10.23
N ILE A 144 3.60 1.25 -9.19
CA ILE A 144 2.13 1.31 -9.12
C ILE A 144 1.74 2.79 -9.10
N ASN A 145 1.03 3.24 -10.14
CA ASN A 145 0.49 4.58 -10.18
C ASN A 145 -0.94 4.57 -9.65
N LEU A 146 -1.23 5.49 -8.75
CA LEU A 146 -2.57 5.80 -8.28
C LEU A 146 -2.97 7.21 -8.73
N PRO A 147 -4.27 7.40 -9.01
CA PRO A 147 -4.80 8.71 -9.38
C PRO A 147 -4.63 9.72 -8.25
#